data_43e94d704a1a53d3a6676e134591bcfe
#
_entry.id   43e94d704a1a53d3a6676e134591bcfe
#
_cell.length_a   1.000
_cell.length_b   1.000
_cell.length_c   1.000
_cell.angle_alpha   90.00
_cell.angle_beta   90.00
_cell.angle_gamma   90.00
#
_symmetry.space_group_name_H-M   'P 1'
#
loop_
_entity.id
_entity.type
_entity.pdbx_description
1 polymer ?
#
loop_
_entity_poly.entity_id
_entity_poly.type
_entity_poly.pdbx_seq_one_letter_code
_entity_poly.pdbx_strand_id
1 'polypeptide(L)'
;SKRIIDSGIYSLYTVPSDENTYASSQASQAEFPLGVGGIDPYHSYIDMFNGEALAVKNPELIYATPLNNNIISIAFPLKLGGWNGLGITQKLIDAYYMKDGEDYVQQPDYYEEAGTVPTIATGYELRPTVAKMYLDREPRFYASIGFCECFWPATSVTGTEAPNVTNFTAGYYVNGNCAKQAANPEDYNLTGYTLKKYIHPEDNCTSHTGAKIKPKTFPVFRYAEILLNYVEALNELKGEPEYTEAADNTTHHILYNPEEIMYYFNMIRYRAGLPGI
;
A
#
# COMPACT_ATOMS: atom_id res chain seq x y z
N SER A 1 -23.05 -8.45 -1.93
CA SER A 1 -22.27 -7.20 -2.07
C SER A 1 -23.19 -5.98 -2.25
N LYS A 2 -24.16 -5.99 -3.17
CA LYS A 2 -25.02 -4.84 -3.49
C LYS A 2 -25.75 -4.26 -2.27
N ARG A 3 -26.32 -5.07 -1.39
CA ARG A 3 -26.96 -4.60 -0.15
C ARG A 3 -26.02 -3.78 0.75
N ILE A 4 -24.75 -4.17 0.84
CA ILE A 4 -23.75 -3.45 1.64
C ILE A 4 -23.45 -2.11 0.97
N ILE A 5 -23.30 -2.10 -0.35
CA ILE A 5 -23.06 -0.88 -1.14
C ILE A 5 -24.21 0.10 -0.96
N ASP A 6 -25.44 -0.35 -1.16
CA ASP A 6 -26.65 0.48 -1.10
C ASP A 6 -26.99 0.97 0.32
N SER A 7 -26.45 0.33 1.35
CA SER A 7 -26.63 0.77 2.74
C SER A 7 -25.99 2.11 3.05
N GLY A 8 -24.96 2.51 2.29
CA GLY A 8 -24.21 3.74 2.52
C GLY A 8 -23.47 3.80 3.86
N ILE A 9 -23.39 2.67 4.58
CA ILE A 9 -22.70 2.58 5.91
C ILE A 9 -21.19 2.63 5.74
N TYR A 10 -20.68 2.03 4.66
CA TYR A 10 -19.24 1.93 4.39
C TYR A 10 -18.85 2.75 3.17
N SER A 11 -17.61 3.22 3.15
CA SER A 11 -17.01 3.92 2.01
C SER A 11 -15.52 3.58 1.92
N LEU A 12 -14.89 3.86 0.77
CA LEU A 12 -13.44 3.79 0.69
C LEU A 12 -12.82 4.85 1.60
N TYR A 13 -11.79 4.46 2.35
CA TYR A 13 -11.01 5.38 3.15
C TYR A 13 -10.19 6.28 2.23
N THR A 14 -10.28 7.58 2.45
CA THR A 14 -9.52 8.60 1.71
C THR A 14 -8.95 9.64 2.67
N VAL A 15 -7.78 10.14 2.32
CA VAL A 15 -7.12 11.28 2.97
C VAL A 15 -7.16 12.45 2.00
N PRO A 16 -7.55 13.66 2.43
CA PRO A 16 -7.52 14.84 1.58
C PRO A 16 -6.11 15.14 1.06
N SER A 17 -6.02 15.60 -0.19
CA SER A 17 -4.75 16.07 -0.75
C SER A 17 -4.28 17.35 -0.06
N ASP A 18 -2.96 17.50 0.04
CA ASP A 18 -2.28 18.68 0.53
C ASP A 18 -1.14 19.11 -0.40
N GLU A 19 -0.30 20.06 0.00
CA GLU A 19 0.84 20.55 -0.77
C GLU A 19 1.95 19.50 -0.99
N ASN A 20 1.97 18.43 -0.20
CA ASN A 20 2.94 17.33 -0.29
C ASN A 20 2.40 16.14 -1.06
N THR A 21 1.14 16.18 -1.49
CA THR A 21 0.52 15.08 -2.21
C THR A 21 1.13 14.92 -3.60
N TYR A 22 1.55 13.71 -3.91
CA TYR A 22 2.00 13.37 -5.26
C TYR A 22 0.81 13.38 -6.23
N ALA A 23 0.82 14.33 -7.15
CA ALA A 23 -0.21 14.44 -8.18
C ALA A 23 0.07 13.45 -9.32
N SER A 24 -0.83 12.51 -9.55
CA SER A 24 -0.80 11.67 -10.74
C SER A 24 -1.21 12.50 -11.97
N SER A 25 -0.28 12.72 -12.90
CA SER A 25 -0.57 13.39 -14.17
C SER A 25 -1.31 12.50 -15.19
N GLN A 26 -1.41 11.21 -14.90
CA GLN A 26 -1.98 10.22 -15.81
C GLN A 26 -3.46 9.90 -15.51
N ALA A 27 -3.91 10.20 -14.29
CA ALA A 27 -5.28 9.94 -13.87
C ALA A 27 -6.18 11.18 -14.08
N SER A 28 -7.48 10.95 -14.18
CA SER A 28 -8.49 12.02 -14.18
C SER A 28 -8.36 12.86 -12.91
N GLN A 29 -8.29 14.19 -13.05
CA GLN A 29 -8.26 15.15 -11.95
C GLN A 29 -9.67 15.56 -11.45
N ALA A 30 -10.73 14.91 -11.95
CA ALA A 30 -12.06 15.07 -11.36
C ALA A 30 -12.03 14.67 -9.88
N GLU A 31 -12.87 15.30 -9.08
CA GLU A 31 -13.01 14.97 -7.65
C GLU A 31 -13.36 13.49 -7.46
N PHE A 32 -12.75 12.89 -6.43
CA PHE A 32 -13.08 11.52 -6.04
C PHE A 32 -14.58 11.41 -5.71
N PRO A 33 -15.32 10.41 -6.18
CA PRO A 33 -14.86 9.13 -6.76
C PRO A 33 -14.80 9.07 -8.30
N LEU A 34 -14.90 10.16 -9.02
CA LEU A 34 -14.87 10.20 -10.49
C LEU A 34 -13.46 10.41 -11.06
N GLY A 35 -12.49 10.62 -10.19
CA GLY A 35 -11.09 10.80 -10.47
C GLY A 35 -10.27 10.79 -9.18
N VAL A 36 -9.01 11.22 -9.26
CA VAL A 36 -8.08 11.30 -8.12
C VAL A 36 -8.09 12.68 -7.44
N GLY A 37 -8.88 13.65 -7.94
CA GLY A 37 -8.92 14.99 -7.38
C GLY A 37 -9.34 15.00 -5.91
N GLY A 38 -8.77 15.90 -5.13
CA GLY A 38 -9.09 16.09 -3.72
C GLY A 38 -8.55 15.06 -2.74
N ILE A 39 -7.88 14.00 -3.20
CA ILE A 39 -7.35 12.95 -2.30
C ILE A 39 -5.82 12.77 -2.44
N ASP A 40 -5.20 12.28 -1.38
CA ASP A 40 -3.84 11.75 -1.38
C ASP A 40 -3.89 10.21 -1.52
N PRO A 41 -3.53 9.64 -2.69
CA PRO A 41 -3.61 8.20 -2.91
C PRO A 41 -2.66 7.38 -2.02
N TYR A 42 -1.48 7.93 -1.68
CA TYR A 42 -0.51 7.26 -0.84
C TYR A 42 -1.04 7.12 0.59
N HIS A 43 -1.43 8.24 1.21
CA HIS A 43 -1.98 8.26 2.56
C HIS A 43 -3.36 7.60 2.65
N SER A 44 -4.20 7.73 1.64
CA SER A 44 -5.48 7.01 1.55
C SER A 44 -5.33 5.49 1.58
N TYR A 45 -4.15 4.98 1.24
CA TYR A 45 -3.88 3.55 1.33
C TYR A 45 -3.10 3.17 2.59
N ILE A 46 -1.95 3.81 2.87
CA ILE A 46 -1.07 3.36 3.96
C ILE A 46 -1.67 3.62 5.34
N ASP A 47 -2.34 4.75 5.55
CA ASP A 47 -2.86 5.16 6.85
C ASP A 47 -3.95 4.22 7.37
N MET A 48 -4.65 3.55 6.46
CA MET A 48 -5.62 2.51 6.80
C MET A 48 -4.99 1.31 7.52
N PHE A 49 -3.69 1.06 7.32
CA PHE A 49 -2.99 -0.13 7.83
C PHE A 49 -1.95 0.17 8.91
N ASN A 50 -1.31 1.35 8.86
CA ASN A 50 -0.15 1.65 9.69
C ASN A 50 -0.49 2.12 11.11
N GLY A 51 -1.78 2.29 11.43
CA GLY A 51 -2.27 2.76 12.72
C GLY A 51 -2.52 4.26 12.80
N GLU A 52 -2.40 5.01 11.69
CA GLU A 52 -2.82 6.42 11.64
C GLU A 52 -4.35 6.53 11.69
N ALA A 53 -5.05 5.80 10.84
CA ALA A 53 -6.50 5.70 10.92
C ALA A 53 -6.91 4.76 12.06
N LEU A 54 -7.64 5.30 13.05
CA LEU A 54 -8.21 4.48 14.11
C LEU A 54 -9.27 3.55 13.53
N ALA A 55 -9.25 2.26 13.91
CA ALA A 55 -10.17 1.25 13.40
C ALA A 55 -11.65 1.67 13.51
N VAL A 56 -12.03 2.28 14.65
CA VAL A 56 -13.41 2.74 14.91
C VAL A 56 -13.85 3.93 14.07
N LYS A 57 -12.92 4.61 13.42
CA LYS A 57 -13.17 5.78 12.54
C LYS A 57 -12.88 5.48 11.09
N ASN A 58 -12.44 4.27 10.76
CA ASN A 58 -12.14 3.90 9.39
C ASN A 58 -13.41 3.37 8.69
N PRO A 59 -13.99 4.14 7.76
CA PRO A 59 -15.25 3.78 7.12
C PRO A 59 -15.13 2.58 6.17
N GLU A 60 -13.91 2.17 5.85
CA GLU A 60 -13.67 1.04 4.94
C GLU A 60 -13.65 -0.31 5.69
N LEU A 61 -13.41 -0.33 7.01
CA LEU A 61 -13.32 -1.57 7.77
C LEU A 61 -14.70 -2.14 8.10
N ILE A 62 -14.99 -3.33 7.61
CA ILE A 62 -16.21 -4.08 7.95
C ILE A 62 -15.91 -5.00 9.15
N TYR A 63 -14.80 -5.71 9.08
CA TYR A 63 -14.31 -6.54 10.19
C TYR A 63 -12.78 -6.56 10.20
N ALA A 64 -12.21 -6.35 11.37
CA ALA A 64 -10.77 -6.33 11.58
C ALA A 64 -10.40 -6.96 12.92
N THR A 65 -9.17 -7.47 13.02
CA THR A 65 -8.57 -7.99 14.24
C THR A 65 -7.32 -7.17 14.61
N PRO A 66 -6.90 -7.15 15.88
CA PRO A 66 -5.63 -6.55 16.24
C PRO A 66 -4.47 -7.23 15.50
N LEU A 67 -3.54 -6.44 14.96
CA LEU A 67 -2.31 -6.96 14.40
C LEU A 67 -1.31 -7.25 15.52
N ASN A 68 -0.62 -8.40 15.43
CA ASN A 68 0.46 -8.73 16.36
C ASN A 68 1.68 -7.84 16.09
N ASN A 69 2.16 -7.13 17.10
CA ASN A 69 3.31 -6.22 17.00
C ASN A 69 4.62 -6.92 16.59
N ASN A 70 4.75 -8.23 16.81
CA ASN A 70 5.93 -8.97 16.35
C ASN A 70 6.11 -8.90 14.83
N ILE A 71 5.01 -8.82 14.04
CA ILE A 71 5.10 -8.66 12.59
C ILE A 71 5.82 -7.36 12.24
N ILE A 72 5.59 -6.29 13.00
CA ILE A 72 6.26 -5.00 12.79
C ILE A 72 7.75 -5.12 13.07
N SER A 73 8.13 -5.73 14.21
CA SER A 73 9.54 -5.95 14.55
C SER A 73 10.26 -6.82 13.52
N ILE A 74 9.60 -7.85 12.98
CA ILE A 74 10.16 -8.71 11.94
C ILE A 74 10.34 -7.96 10.61
N ALA A 75 9.39 -7.09 10.26
CA ALA A 75 9.43 -6.33 9.00
C ALA A 75 10.40 -5.15 9.04
N PHE A 76 10.65 -4.58 10.22
CA PHE A 76 11.45 -3.37 10.38
C PHE A 76 12.91 -3.60 9.98
N PRO A 77 13.60 -2.61 9.36
CA PRO A 77 14.99 -2.73 8.99
C PRO A 77 15.90 -3.00 10.19
N LEU A 78 16.91 -3.86 10.02
CA LEU A 78 17.88 -4.22 11.07
C LEU A 78 18.52 -2.99 11.71
N LYS A 79 18.97 -2.03 10.90
CA LYS A 79 19.63 -0.81 11.39
C LYS A 79 18.71 0.08 12.24
N LEU A 80 17.42 -0.08 12.11
CA LEU A 80 16.41 0.61 12.92
C LEU A 80 15.88 -0.25 14.09
N GLY A 81 16.59 -1.32 14.44
CA GLY A 81 16.28 -2.20 15.56
C GLY A 81 15.27 -3.32 15.26
N GLY A 82 14.91 -3.50 14.00
CA GLY A 82 14.08 -4.63 13.56
C GLY A 82 14.91 -5.88 13.25
N TRP A 83 14.24 -6.96 12.82
CA TRP A 83 14.87 -8.24 12.48
C TRP A 83 15.06 -8.49 11.00
N ASN A 84 14.49 -7.61 10.15
CA ASN A 84 14.66 -7.69 8.68
C ASN A 84 14.23 -9.05 8.08
N GLY A 85 13.39 -9.80 8.77
CA GLY A 85 13.13 -11.21 8.52
C GLY A 85 11.91 -11.50 7.62
N LEU A 86 11.14 -10.48 7.21
CA LEU A 86 9.94 -10.69 6.40
C LEU A 86 10.23 -10.40 4.92
N GLY A 87 10.48 -11.46 4.16
CA GLY A 87 10.76 -11.37 2.71
C GLY A 87 9.49 -11.37 1.86
N ILE A 88 9.46 -10.52 0.83
CA ILE A 88 8.40 -10.45 -0.19
C ILE A 88 8.95 -11.04 -1.49
N THR A 89 8.11 -11.78 -2.22
CA THR A 89 8.52 -12.41 -3.47
C THR A 89 8.59 -11.41 -4.63
N GLN A 90 9.51 -11.61 -5.58
CA GLN A 90 9.59 -10.81 -6.81
C GLN A 90 8.25 -10.80 -7.57
N LYS A 91 7.56 -11.93 -7.61
CA LYS A 91 6.25 -12.03 -8.28
C LYS A 91 5.23 -11.02 -7.74
N LEU A 92 5.22 -10.75 -6.42
CA LEU A 92 4.34 -9.74 -5.85
C LEU A 92 4.82 -8.32 -6.21
N ILE A 93 6.13 -8.10 -6.27
CA ILE A 93 6.71 -6.82 -6.70
C ILE A 93 6.30 -6.48 -8.14
N ASP A 94 6.39 -7.47 -9.03
CA ASP A 94 6.08 -7.29 -10.45
C ASP A 94 4.57 -7.11 -10.71
N ALA A 95 3.71 -7.56 -9.78
CA ALA A 95 2.26 -7.42 -9.87
C ALA A 95 1.73 -6.02 -9.55
N TYR A 96 2.56 -5.12 -9.00
CA TYR A 96 2.18 -3.72 -8.85
C TYR A 96 2.28 -2.98 -10.18
N TYR A 97 1.29 -2.14 -10.47
CA TYR A 97 1.25 -1.33 -11.69
C TYR A 97 2.31 -0.23 -11.70
N MET A 98 2.55 0.28 -12.90
CA MET A 98 3.19 1.57 -13.10
C MET A 98 2.19 2.70 -12.78
N LYS A 99 2.68 3.93 -12.59
CA LYS A 99 1.82 5.10 -12.26
C LYS A 99 0.78 5.45 -13.33
N ASP A 100 1.02 5.03 -14.57
CA ASP A 100 0.10 5.18 -15.71
C ASP A 100 -0.95 4.05 -15.81
N GLY A 101 -0.90 3.09 -14.88
CA GLY A 101 -1.85 1.99 -14.80
C GLY A 101 -1.51 0.79 -15.68
N GLU A 102 -0.37 0.83 -16.36
CA GLU A 102 0.15 -0.28 -17.15
C GLU A 102 0.88 -1.31 -16.27
N ASP A 103 0.97 -2.54 -16.76
CA ASP A 103 1.75 -3.58 -16.11
C ASP A 103 3.24 -3.25 -16.09
N TYR A 104 3.93 -3.66 -15.03
CA TYR A 104 5.38 -3.53 -14.99
C TYR A 104 6.02 -4.47 -16.02
N VAL A 105 6.86 -3.88 -16.90
CA VAL A 105 7.68 -4.64 -17.86
C VAL A 105 9.15 -4.41 -17.52
N GLN A 106 9.85 -5.49 -17.16
CA GLN A 106 11.27 -5.42 -16.84
C GLN A 106 12.10 -4.96 -18.02
N GLN A 107 12.80 -3.85 -17.86
CA GLN A 107 13.72 -3.29 -18.87
C GLN A 107 15.12 -3.92 -18.72
N PRO A 108 15.96 -3.94 -19.78
CA PRO A 108 17.32 -4.51 -19.71
C PRO A 108 18.23 -3.86 -18.67
N ASP A 109 18.01 -2.59 -18.37
CA ASP A 109 18.79 -1.77 -17.42
C ASP A 109 18.09 -1.60 -16.06
N TYR A 110 17.13 -2.46 -15.74
CA TYR A 110 16.27 -2.35 -14.55
C TYR A 110 17.05 -2.26 -13.22
N TYR A 111 18.25 -2.82 -13.15
CA TYR A 111 19.11 -2.84 -11.96
C TYR A 111 20.05 -1.64 -11.86
N GLU A 112 20.20 -0.83 -12.92
CA GLU A 112 21.05 0.36 -12.90
C GLU A 112 20.47 1.45 -11.99
N GLU A 113 21.34 2.29 -11.44
CA GLU A 113 20.90 3.44 -10.66
C GLU A 113 20.11 4.44 -11.51
N ALA A 114 19.11 5.05 -10.90
CA ALA A 114 18.25 6.03 -11.55
C ALA A 114 18.99 7.31 -11.97
N GLY A 115 20.03 7.67 -11.22
CA GLY A 115 20.81 8.89 -11.42
C GLY A 115 20.13 10.11 -10.82
N THR A 116 19.17 10.71 -11.51
CA THR A 116 18.39 11.85 -11.00
C THR A 116 16.92 11.46 -10.89
N VAL A 117 16.32 11.59 -9.70
CA VAL A 117 14.90 11.32 -9.46
C VAL A 117 14.24 12.50 -8.78
N PRO A 118 12.95 12.75 -9.01
CA PRO A 118 12.18 13.71 -8.24
C PRO A 118 12.10 13.29 -6.78
N THR A 119 12.30 14.22 -5.87
CA THR A 119 12.00 14.01 -4.45
C THR A 119 10.48 14.06 -4.25
N ILE A 120 9.92 13.04 -3.63
CA ILE A 120 8.51 12.98 -3.27
C ILE A 120 8.42 13.06 -1.74
N ALA A 121 7.81 14.12 -1.24
CA ALA A 121 7.84 14.47 0.18
C ALA A 121 6.92 13.62 1.08
N THR A 122 6.25 12.60 0.59
CA THR A 122 5.16 11.88 1.27
C THR A 122 5.51 10.47 1.73
N GLY A 123 6.74 10.25 2.21
CA GLY A 123 7.15 8.95 2.78
C GLY A 123 7.60 7.90 1.76
N TYR A 124 7.57 8.19 0.47
CA TYR A 124 8.15 7.35 -0.59
C TYR A 124 9.12 8.15 -1.48
N GLU A 125 9.88 9.03 -0.84
CA GLU A 125 10.99 9.72 -1.47
C GLU A 125 11.97 8.72 -2.10
N LEU A 126 12.35 8.97 -3.35
CA LEU A 126 13.31 8.17 -4.07
C LEU A 126 14.66 8.87 -4.12
N ARG A 127 15.73 8.09 -4.04
CA ARG A 127 17.12 8.57 -4.14
C ARG A 127 17.69 8.32 -5.53
N PRO A 128 18.68 9.11 -5.97
CA PRO A 128 19.37 8.84 -7.25
C PRO A 128 20.04 7.45 -7.33
N THR A 129 20.39 6.87 -6.19
CA THR A 129 20.98 5.53 -6.05
C THR A 129 20.00 4.38 -6.15
N VAL A 130 18.69 4.67 -6.18
CA VAL A 130 17.66 3.63 -6.32
C VAL A 130 17.74 2.99 -7.71
N ALA A 131 17.45 1.71 -7.81
CA ALA A 131 17.40 1.03 -9.10
C ALA A 131 16.20 1.50 -9.94
N LYS A 132 16.39 1.57 -11.27
CA LYS A 132 15.35 2.04 -12.22
C LYS A 132 14.05 1.27 -12.13
N MET A 133 14.08 -0.01 -11.74
CA MET A 133 12.88 -0.85 -11.57
C MET A 133 11.89 -0.34 -10.51
N TYR A 134 12.32 0.56 -9.63
CA TYR A 134 11.48 1.14 -8.58
C TYR A 134 10.92 2.51 -8.94
N LEU A 135 11.29 3.05 -10.12
CA LEU A 135 10.76 4.33 -10.58
C LEU A 135 9.33 4.19 -11.11
N ASP A 136 8.59 5.27 -11.02
CA ASP A 136 7.28 5.44 -11.66
C ASP A 136 6.26 4.32 -11.34
N ARG A 137 6.38 3.71 -10.17
CA ARG A 137 5.41 2.72 -9.69
C ARG A 137 4.20 3.41 -9.07
N GLU A 138 3.11 2.70 -8.97
CA GLU A 138 1.89 3.20 -8.31
C GLU A 138 2.11 3.50 -6.82
N PRO A 139 1.36 4.42 -6.20
CA PRO A 139 1.49 4.78 -4.77
C PRO A 139 1.42 3.60 -3.81
N ARG A 140 0.60 2.57 -4.10
CA ARG A 140 0.49 1.36 -3.27
C ARG A 140 1.77 0.54 -3.21
N PHE A 141 2.60 0.57 -4.26
CA PHE A 141 3.92 -0.07 -4.23
C PHE A 141 4.79 0.56 -3.15
N TYR A 142 4.95 1.89 -3.18
CA TYR A 142 5.77 2.61 -2.21
C TYR A 142 5.21 2.54 -0.78
N ALA A 143 3.89 2.43 -0.63
CA ALA A 143 3.23 2.27 0.65
C ALA A 143 3.42 0.88 1.26
N SER A 144 3.54 -0.16 0.41
CA SER A 144 3.52 -1.56 0.86
C SER A 144 4.89 -2.20 0.96
N ILE A 145 5.84 -1.77 0.13
CA ILE A 145 7.09 -2.48 -0.12
C ILE A 145 8.28 -1.66 0.38
N GLY A 146 9.09 -2.26 1.25
CA GLY A 146 10.44 -1.81 1.51
C GLY A 146 11.40 -2.50 0.55
N PHE A 147 12.14 -1.75 -0.24
CA PHE A 147 13.07 -2.20 -1.25
C PHE A 147 14.46 -1.58 -1.03
N CYS A 148 15.47 -2.03 -1.78
CA CYS A 148 16.83 -1.51 -1.65
C CYS A 148 16.88 0.00 -1.98
N GLU A 149 17.53 0.78 -1.12
CA GLU A 149 17.60 2.25 -1.16
C GLU A 149 16.26 2.98 -0.99
N CYS A 150 15.20 2.29 -0.54
CA CYS A 150 13.96 2.98 -0.19
C CYS A 150 14.12 3.78 1.11
N PHE A 151 13.39 4.89 1.16
CA PHE A 151 13.32 5.73 2.35
C PHE A 151 12.39 5.11 3.42
N TRP A 152 12.87 5.14 4.67
CA TRP A 152 12.12 4.72 5.86
C TRP A 152 11.96 5.91 6.79
N PRO A 153 10.81 6.58 6.81
CA PRO A 153 10.53 7.57 7.83
C PRO A 153 10.45 6.87 9.20
N ALA A 154 11.35 7.21 10.10
CA ALA A 154 11.42 6.63 11.44
C ALA A 154 11.63 7.76 12.45
N THR A 155 10.63 8.65 12.55
CA THR A 155 10.72 9.94 13.23
C THR A 155 10.93 9.82 14.74
N SER A 156 10.55 8.71 15.35
CA SER A 156 10.71 8.48 16.78
C SER A 156 11.98 7.72 17.16
N VAL A 157 12.73 7.21 16.18
CA VAL A 157 14.00 6.55 16.44
C VAL A 157 15.07 7.60 16.72
N THR A 158 15.57 7.66 17.94
CA THR A 158 16.57 8.63 18.39
C THR A 158 17.76 7.92 19.03
N GLY A 159 18.94 8.52 18.98
CA GLY A 159 20.14 8.03 19.65
C GLY A 159 21.31 7.77 18.73
N THR A 160 22.41 7.31 19.31
CA THR A 160 23.69 7.05 18.60
C THR A 160 23.62 5.91 17.60
N GLU A 161 22.62 5.03 17.73
CA GLU A 161 22.43 3.87 16.84
C GLU A 161 21.68 4.22 15.56
N ALA A 162 21.07 5.38 15.50
CA ALA A 162 20.34 5.87 14.33
C ALA A 162 20.74 7.32 14.00
N PRO A 163 21.97 7.57 13.57
CA PRO A 163 22.38 8.89 13.15
C PRO A 163 21.59 9.28 11.88
N ASN A 164 20.84 10.38 11.93
CA ASN A 164 20.05 10.93 10.83
C ASN A 164 18.91 10.02 10.33
N VAL A 165 18.03 9.63 11.22
CA VAL A 165 16.86 8.77 10.90
C VAL A 165 15.91 9.41 9.89
N THR A 166 15.85 10.72 9.81
CA THR A 166 15.04 11.46 8.82
C THR A 166 15.42 11.20 7.37
N ASN A 167 16.63 10.63 7.15
CA ASN A 167 17.16 10.33 5.82
C ASN A 167 17.63 8.87 5.69
N PHE A 168 17.08 7.97 6.51
CA PHE A 168 17.50 6.58 6.45
C PHE A 168 16.99 5.89 5.18
N THR A 169 17.92 5.29 4.44
CA THR A 169 17.63 4.36 3.35
C THR A 169 18.14 2.96 3.68
N ALA A 170 17.40 1.93 3.29
CA ALA A 170 17.71 0.54 3.61
C ALA A 170 18.54 -0.09 2.50
N GLY A 171 19.80 -0.40 2.77
CA GLY A 171 20.70 -1.13 1.86
C GLY A 171 20.69 -2.62 2.13
N TYR A 172 19.98 -3.39 1.30
CA TYR A 172 19.90 -4.86 1.40
C TYR A 172 21.00 -5.59 0.61
N TYR A 173 21.84 -4.86 -0.09
CA TYR A 173 22.99 -5.41 -0.83
C TYR A 173 24.13 -5.85 0.11
N VAL A 174 25.08 -6.62 -0.41
CA VAL A 174 26.25 -7.10 0.33
C VAL A 174 27.01 -5.91 0.94
N ASN A 175 27.25 -5.95 2.24
CA ASN A 175 27.81 -4.88 3.06
C ASN A 175 26.92 -3.62 3.22
N GLY A 176 25.67 -3.65 2.78
CA GLY A 176 24.70 -2.60 3.06
C GLY A 176 24.32 -2.56 4.55
N ASN A 177 23.67 -1.47 4.97
CA ASN A 177 23.31 -1.27 6.39
C ASN A 177 22.23 -2.24 6.90
N CYS A 178 21.53 -2.95 6.00
CA CYS A 178 20.54 -4.00 6.29
C CYS A 178 20.94 -5.37 5.74
N ALA A 179 22.22 -5.56 5.38
CA ALA A 179 22.74 -6.83 4.93
C ALA A 179 22.92 -7.81 6.10
N LYS A 180 23.13 -9.09 5.77
CA LYS A 180 23.52 -10.12 6.74
C LYS A 180 24.78 -9.72 7.50
N GLN A 181 24.73 -9.77 8.81
CA GLN A 181 25.83 -9.40 9.69
C GLN A 181 26.36 -10.63 10.43
N ALA A 182 27.66 -10.65 10.71
CA ALA A 182 28.30 -11.75 11.44
C ALA A 182 27.76 -11.90 12.88
N ALA A 183 27.36 -10.80 13.52
CA ALA A 183 26.83 -10.80 14.87
C ALA A 183 25.38 -11.33 14.95
N ASN A 184 24.58 -11.14 13.88
CA ASN A 184 23.19 -11.57 13.78
C ASN A 184 22.96 -12.23 12.40
N PRO A 185 23.49 -13.45 12.20
CA PRO A 185 23.53 -14.07 10.89
C PRO A 185 22.16 -14.52 10.37
N GLU A 186 21.15 -14.60 11.24
CA GLU A 186 19.75 -14.91 10.92
C GLU A 186 18.89 -13.68 10.58
N ASP A 187 19.29 -12.49 11.03
CA ASP A 187 18.51 -11.27 10.90
C ASP A 187 18.78 -10.54 9.57
N TYR A 188 18.46 -11.17 8.46
CA TYR A 188 18.63 -10.55 7.14
C TYR A 188 17.47 -10.90 6.20
N ASN A 189 17.22 -10.03 5.25
CA ASN A 189 16.17 -10.23 4.25
C ASN A 189 16.68 -11.09 3.11
N LEU A 190 15.98 -12.21 2.83
CA LEU A 190 16.36 -13.18 1.79
C LEU A 190 16.09 -12.70 0.37
N THR A 191 15.12 -11.79 0.19
CA THR A 191 14.63 -11.38 -1.12
C THR A 191 15.04 -9.97 -1.52
N GLY A 192 15.55 -9.18 -0.57
CA GLY A 192 15.80 -7.74 -0.76
C GLY A 192 14.53 -6.88 -0.67
N TYR A 193 13.38 -7.48 -0.35
CA TYR A 193 12.10 -6.80 -0.20
C TYR A 193 11.46 -7.13 1.14
N THR A 194 10.92 -6.12 1.82
CA THR A 194 10.23 -6.32 3.10
C THR A 194 8.88 -5.65 3.13
N LEU A 195 8.04 -6.03 4.09
CA LEU A 195 6.73 -5.45 4.29
C LEU A 195 6.85 -4.07 4.93
N LYS A 196 6.36 -3.03 4.25
CA LYS A 196 6.30 -1.64 4.74
C LYS A 196 4.88 -1.21 5.12
N LYS A 197 3.87 -1.84 4.56
CA LYS A 197 2.45 -1.50 4.64
C LYS A 197 1.93 -1.20 6.05
N TYR A 198 2.43 -1.90 7.07
CA TYR A 198 1.98 -1.73 8.46
C TYR A 198 2.93 -0.85 9.29
N ILE A 199 3.96 -0.30 8.69
CA ILE A 199 4.95 0.51 9.42
C ILE A 199 4.46 1.95 9.52
N HIS A 200 4.41 2.46 10.75
CA HIS A 200 4.15 3.87 10.99
C HIS A 200 5.47 4.64 11.18
N PRO A 201 5.61 5.89 10.71
CA PRO A 201 6.82 6.70 10.92
C PRO A 201 7.27 6.82 12.38
N GLU A 202 6.33 6.80 13.32
CA GLU A 202 6.62 6.85 14.77
C GLU A 202 6.89 5.49 15.42
N ASP A 203 6.82 4.37 14.68
CA ASP A 203 7.19 3.06 15.24
C ASP A 203 8.68 3.05 15.57
N ASN A 204 9.00 2.49 16.73
CA ASN A 204 10.37 2.39 17.23
C ASN A 204 10.64 0.98 17.76
N CYS A 205 11.54 0.27 17.10
CA CYS A 205 11.95 -1.09 17.45
C CYS A 205 13.36 -1.14 18.09
N THR A 206 14.03 -0.02 18.36
CA THR A 206 15.42 0.02 18.86
C THR A 206 15.60 -0.59 20.25
N SER A 207 14.54 -0.83 21.00
CA SER A 207 14.58 -1.55 22.27
C SER A 207 13.66 -2.76 22.19
N HIS A 208 14.22 -3.96 22.25
CA HIS A 208 13.44 -5.19 22.27
C HIS A 208 12.47 -5.29 23.46
N THR A 209 12.77 -4.61 24.58
CA THR A 209 11.92 -4.57 25.79
C THR A 209 11.05 -3.31 25.89
N GLY A 210 11.27 -2.33 25.04
CA GLY A 210 10.60 -1.02 25.07
C GLY A 210 10.14 -0.52 23.71
N ALA A 211 9.98 -1.42 22.75
CA ALA A 211 9.45 -1.06 21.43
C ALA A 211 8.14 -0.28 21.55
N LYS A 212 8.09 0.90 20.96
CA LYS A 212 6.89 1.72 20.89
C LYS A 212 6.29 1.56 19.50
N ILE A 213 5.29 0.72 19.40
CA ILE A 213 4.59 0.43 18.15
C ILE A 213 3.16 0.92 18.29
N LYS A 214 2.72 1.78 17.38
CA LYS A 214 1.30 2.19 17.32
C LYS A 214 0.41 0.96 17.16
N PRO A 215 -0.72 0.88 17.87
CA PRO A 215 -1.70 -0.18 17.65
C PRO A 215 -2.18 -0.21 16.21
N LYS A 216 -2.22 -1.39 15.62
CA LYS A 216 -2.64 -1.60 14.23
C LYS A 216 -3.72 -2.66 14.16
N THR A 217 -4.50 -2.60 13.11
CA THR A 217 -5.52 -3.60 12.82
C THR A 217 -5.19 -4.36 11.55
N PHE A 218 -5.53 -5.64 11.56
CA PHE A 218 -5.51 -6.48 10.37
C PHE A 218 -6.93 -6.51 9.81
N PRO A 219 -7.20 -5.86 8.66
CA PRO A 219 -8.49 -5.92 8.02
C PRO A 219 -8.78 -7.34 7.52
N VAL A 220 -9.87 -7.94 7.99
CA VAL A 220 -10.35 -9.24 7.51
C VAL A 220 -11.32 -9.03 6.35
N PHE A 221 -12.26 -8.08 6.51
CA PHE A 221 -13.18 -7.66 5.45
C PHE A 221 -13.18 -6.14 5.32
N ARG A 222 -13.00 -5.66 4.08
CA ARG A 222 -12.98 -4.24 3.73
C ARG A 222 -14.00 -3.93 2.63
N TYR A 223 -14.47 -2.70 2.62
CA TYR A 223 -15.42 -2.24 1.59
C TYR A 223 -14.86 -2.34 0.16
N ALA A 224 -13.55 -2.12 -0.03
CA ALA A 224 -12.91 -2.34 -1.33
C ALA A 224 -13.09 -3.77 -1.85
N GLU A 225 -13.03 -4.78 -0.97
CA GLU A 225 -13.30 -6.19 -1.33
C GLU A 225 -14.75 -6.38 -1.74
N ILE A 226 -15.69 -5.74 -1.05
CA ILE A 226 -17.11 -5.80 -1.39
C ILE A 226 -17.37 -5.22 -2.79
N LEU A 227 -16.71 -4.09 -3.12
CA LEU A 227 -16.78 -3.50 -4.45
C LEU A 227 -16.22 -4.45 -5.52
N LEU A 228 -15.04 -5.03 -5.30
CA LEU A 228 -14.42 -5.97 -6.24
C LEU A 228 -15.29 -7.22 -6.44
N ASN A 229 -15.81 -7.81 -5.37
CA ASN A 229 -16.71 -8.97 -5.44
C ASN A 229 -18.00 -8.65 -6.19
N TYR A 230 -18.47 -7.42 -6.10
CA TYR A 230 -19.64 -6.97 -6.86
C TYR A 230 -19.33 -6.79 -8.34
N VAL A 231 -18.21 -6.14 -8.65
CA VAL A 231 -17.74 -5.95 -10.03
C VAL A 231 -17.48 -7.30 -10.71
N GLU A 232 -16.81 -8.23 -10.04
CA GLU A 232 -16.56 -9.58 -10.54
C GLU A 232 -17.87 -10.30 -10.83
N ALA A 233 -18.81 -10.30 -9.86
CA ALA A 233 -20.11 -10.95 -10.04
C ALA A 233 -20.90 -10.37 -11.21
N LEU A 234 -20.92 -9.04 -11.37
CA LEU A 234 -21.57 -8.40 -12.52
C LEU A 234 -20.90 -8.77 -13.84
N ASN A 235 -19.57 -8.86 -13.87
CA ASN A 235 -18.82 -9.20 -15.07
C ASN A 235 -19.07 -10.67 -15.51
N GLU A 236 -19.23 -11.57 -14.55
CA GLU A 236 -19.59 -12.99 -14.84
C GLU A 236 -21.02 -13.15 -15.40
N LEU A 237 -21.89 -12.16 -15.20
CA LEU A 237 -23.22 -12.14 -15.82
C LEU A 237 -23.20 -11.70 -17.30
N LYS A 238 -22.06 -11.36 -17.86
CA LYS A 238 -21.91 -10.91 -19.24
C LYS A 238 -22.42 -11.99 -20.21
N GLY A 239 -23.48 -11.64 -20.98
CA GLY A 239 -24.12 -12.57 -21.90
C GLY A 239 -25.33 -13.32 -21.33
N GLU A 240 -25.55 -13.25 -20.03
CA GLU A 240 -26.76 -13.78 -19.39
C GLU A 240 -27.86 -12.69 -19.39
N PRO A 241 -29.11 -13.03 -19.75
CA PRO A 241 -30.17 -12.01 -19.87
C PRO A 241 -30.60 -11.46 -18.53
N GLU A 242 -30.65 -12.28 -17.50
CA GLU A 242 -31.12 -11.91 -16.16
C GLU A 242 -30.80 -12.99 -15.14
N TYR A 243 -30.39 -12.60 -13.95
CA TYR A 243 -30.29 -13.49 -12.81
C TYR A 243 -31.33 -13.10 -11.75
N THR A 244 -32.15 -14.07 -11.32
CA THR A 244 -33.15 -13.86 -10.28
C THR A 244 -32.77 -14.67 -9.06
N GLU A 245 -32.54 -14.01 -7.94
CA GLU A 245 -32.33 -14.68 -6.64
C GLU A 245 -33.59 -14.55 -5.79
N ALA A 246 -34.00 -15.67 -5.20
CA ALA A 246 -35.16 -15.75 -4.28
C ALA A 246 -34.72 -16.13 -2.86
N ALA A 247 -33.64 -15.56 -2.35
CA ALA A 247 -33.06 -15.93 -1.06
C ALA A 247 -33.95 -15.61 0.15
N ASP A 248 -34.89 -14.66 0.02
CA ASP A 248 -35.73 -14.15 1.09
C ASP A 248 -37.23 -14.03 0.68
N ASN A 249 -37.64 -14.79 -0.30
CA ASN A 249 -38.94 -14.67 -1.01
C ASN A 249 -39.13 -13.37 -1.77
N THR A 250 -38.08 -12.56 -1.92
CA THR A 250 -38.07 -11.41 -2.83
C THR A 250 -37.26 -11.72 -4.07
N THR A 251 -37.74 -11.30 -5.24
CA THR A 251 -37.01 -11.46 -6.49
C THR A 251 -36.14 -10.26 -6.72
N HIS A 252 -34.83 -10.46 -6.75
CA HIS A 252 -33.84 -9.45 -7.10
C HIS A 252 -33.40 -9.68 -8.54
N HIS A 253 -33.63 -8.68 -9.39
CA HIS A 253 -33.12 -8.70 -10.76
C HIS A 253 -31.76 -8.02 -10.80
N ILE A 254 -30.71 -8.78 -11.12
CA ILE A 254 -29.37 -8.26 -11.31
C ILE A 254 -29.02 -8.42 -12.79
N LEU A 255 -28.85 -7.29 -13.47
CA LEU A 255 -28.48 -7.24 -14.87
C LEU A 255 -27.00 -6.90 -15.04
N TYR A 256 -26.38 -7.45 -16.08
CA TYR A 256 -25.07 -6.99 -16.53
C TYR A 256 -25.13 -5.49 -16.84
N ASN A 257 -24.32 -4.71 -16.12
CA ASN A 257 -24.25 -3.27 -16.28
C ASN A 257 -22.78 -2.83 -16.38
N PRO A 258 -22.27 -2.60 -17.60
CA PRO A 258 -20.86 -2.20 -17.80
C PRO A 258 -20.53 -0.84 -17.18
N GLU A 259 -21.48 0.10 -17.15
CA GLU A 259 -21.25 1.42 -16.54
C GLU A 259 -21.06 1.30 -15.03
N GLU A 260 -21.84 0.46 -14.36
CA GLU A 260 -21.73 0.23 -12.93
C GLU A 260 -20.45 -0.55 -12.59
N ILE A 261 -20.05 -1.52 -13.42
CA ILE A 261 -18.77 -2.22 -13.31
C ILE A 261 -17.62 -1.23 -13.38
N MET A 262 -17.59 -0.38 -14.41
CA MET A 262 -16.56 0.64 -14.62
C MET A 262 -16.51 1.64 -13.45
N TYR A 263 -17.67 2.08 -12.97
CA TYR A 263 -17.77 3.04 -11.87
C TYR A 263 -17.10 2.50 -10.59
N TYR A 264 -17.51 1.33 -10.11
CA TYR A 264 -16.99 0.77 -8.86
C TYR A 264 -15.53 0.31 -8.98
N PHE A 265 -15.14 -0.22 -10.12
CA PHE A 265 -13.76 -0.60 -10.37
C PHE A 265 -12.84 0.63 -10.41
N ASN A 266 -13.26 1.67 -11.11
CA ASN A 266 -12.49 2.91 -11.20
C ASN A 266 -12.40 3.66 -9.88
N MET A 267 -13.41 3.61 -9.00
CA MET A 267 -13.26 4.13 -7.63
C MET A 267 -12.04 3.58 -6.92
N ILE A 268 -11.78 2.26 -7.03
CA ILE A 268 -10.63 1.61 -6.40
C ILE A 268 -9.32 2.04 -7.07
N ARG A 269 -9.32 2.16 -8.40
CA ARG A 269 -8.15 2.63 -9.17
C ARG A 269 -7.81 4.07 -8.83
N TYR A 270 -8.79 4.96 -8.83
CA TYR A 270 -8.61 6.37 -8.48
C TYR A 270 -8.11 6.55 -7.04
N ARG A 271 -8.68 5.81 -6.07
CA ARG A 271 -8.17 5.81 -4.71
C ARG A 271 -6.69 5.40 -4.64
N ALA A 272 -6.23 4.53 -5.53
CA ALA A 272 -4.84 4.10 -5.65
C ALA A 272 -3.95 5.07 -6.46
N GLY A 273 -4.49 6.16 -6.99
CA GLY A 273 -3.78 7.13 -7.83
C GLY A 273 -3.59 6.67 -9.27
N LEU A 274 -4.31 5.64 -9.71
CA LEU A 274 -4.25 5.09 -11.06
C LEU A 274 -5.31 5.71 -11.97
N PRO A 275 -5.06 5.76 -13.29
CA PRO A 275 -6.11 6.08 -14.25
C PRO A 275 -7.26 5.06 -14.22
N GLY A 276 -8.45 5.48 -14.60
CA GLY A 276 -9.57 4.59 -14.89
C GLY A 276 -9.30 3.69 -16.11
N ILE A 277 -10.15 2.72 -16.32
CA ILE A 277 -10.17 1.89 -17.52
C ILE A 277 -11.36 2.27 -18.39
#